data_d4e8e344ae6d6504700a167db3e436d7
#
_entry.id   d4e8e344ae6d6504700a167db3e436d7
#
_cell.length_a   1.000
_cell.length_b   1.000
_cell.length_c   1.000
_cell.angle_alpha   90.00
_cell.angle_beta   90.00
_cell.angle_gamma   90.00
#
_symmetry.space_group_name_H-M   'P 1'
#
loop_
_entity.id
_entity.type
_entity.pdbx_description
1 polymer ?
#
loop_
_entity_poly.entity_id
_entity_poly.type
_entity_poly.pdbx_seq_one_letter_code
_entity_poly.pdbx_strand_id
1 'polypeptide(L)'
;MKILVINCGSSSIKYKLYEMDTRAVLAAGGIERVGQEGAFLKTTDHNGEKLQLNFDCPTHTEGIKMMFDTLTHPQHGAIKSIDEIAAAGHRIVAGGRFAESRLVTPDMLEEWKTFMDLAPLHNPPALKGYNAVKAVVEHMPNVFVFDTSFHQTMPAHAYMYAVPYHYYEEMNIRRWGAHGTSHRFVTNRVCHLLGVKPEDQKIITCHIGNGASV
;
A
#
# COMPACT_ATOMS: atom_id res chain seq x y z
N MET A 1 8.62 13.34 11.75
CA MET A 1 9.08 12.07 11.10
C MET A 1 8.34 11.88 9.79
N LYS A 2 9.06 11.74 8.65
CA LYS A 2 8.42 11.62 7.32
C LYS A 2 8.28 10.16 6.90
N ILE A 3 7.10 9.78 6.42
CA ILE A 3 6.78 8.43 5.94
C ILE A 3 6.22 8.52 4.52
N LEU A 4 6.81 7.74 3.62
CA LEU A 4 6.33 7.57 2.25
C LEU A 4 5.38 6.38 2.18
N VAL A 5 4.18 6.59 1.66
CA VAL A 5 3.20 5.52 1.42
C VAL A 5 3.09 5.27 -0.08
N ILE A 6 3.22 4.02 -0.49
CA ILE A 6 3.24 3.61 -1.89
C ILE A 6 2.19 2.52 -2.13
N ASN A 7 1.48 2.64 -3.25
CA ASN A 7 0.57 1.63 -3.75
C ASN A 7 0.86 1.41 -5.24
N CYS A 8 1.47 0.27 -5.58
CA CYS A 8 1.80 -0.10 -6.95
C CYS A 8 0.74 -1.04 -7.52
N GLY A 9 0.14 -0.63 -8.62
CA GLY A 9 -0.67 -1.46 -9.50
C GLY A 9 0.14 -1.97 -10.70
N SER A 10 -0.51 -2.72 -11.60
CA SER A 10 0.13 -3.27 -12.80
C SER A 10 0.70 -2.20 -13.74
N SER A 11 0.01 -1.07 -13.88
CA SER A 11 0.37 0.05 -14.75
C SER A 11 0.32 1.42 -14.06
N SER A 12 0.34 1.45 -12.74
CA SER A 12 0.27 2.71 -11.98
C SER A 12 1.03 2.63 -10.67
N ILE A 13 1.51 3.79 -10.21
CA ILE A 13 2.14 3.96 -8.89
C ILE A 13 1.44 5.15 -8.25
N LYS A 14 0.87 4.97 -7.06
CA LYS A 14 0.28 6.05 -6.26
C LYS A 14 1.10 6.24 -5.01
N TYR A 15 1.35 7.49 -4.62
CA TYR A 15 2.14 7.79 -3.43
C TYR A 15 1.62 8.97 -2.65
N LYS A 16 1.94 8.98 -1.35
CA LYS A 16 1.79 10.13 -0.46
C LYS A 16 2.96 10.19 0.50
N LEU A 17 3.50 11.37 0.69
CA LEU A 17 4.48 11.67 1.72
C LEU A 17 3.80 12.37 2.88
N TYR A 18 3.96 11.84 4.08
CA TYR A 18 3.37 12.37 5.31
C TYR A 18 4.43 12.92 6.26
N GLU A 19 4.13 14.04 6.91
CA GLU A 19 4.74 14.41 8.19
C GLU A 19 3.90 13.81 9.32
N MET A 20 4.46 12.83 10.02
CA MET A 20 3.69 12.03 10.98
C MET A 20 3.34 12.77 12.27
N ASP A 21 4.14 13.74 12.67
CA ASP A 21 3.91 14.49 13.92
C ASP A 21 2.64 15.36 13.81
N THR A 22 2.39 15.93 12.64
CA THR A 22 1.20 16.73 12.32
C THR A 22 0.15 15.94 11.53
N ARG A 23 0.49 14.79 10.98
CA ARG A 23 -0.29 14.01 10.00
C ARG A 23 -0.59 14.78 8.70
N ALA A 24 0.19 15.81 8.42
CA ALA A 24 0.07 16.59 7.20
C ALA A 24 0.55 15.79 5.99
N VAL A 25 -0.14 15.92 4.87
CA VAL A 25 0.31 15.42 3.57
C VAL A 25 1.24 16.46 2.96
N LEU A 26 2.52 16.14 2.83
CA LEU A 26 3.53 17.03 2.25
C LEU A 26 3.52 16.98 0.72
N ALA A 27 3.25 15.81 0.14
CA ALA A 27 3.07 15.62 -1.30
C ALA A 27 2.17 14.42 -1.56
N ALA A 28 1.41 14.48 -2.65
CA ALA A 28 0.60 13.37 -3.11
C ALA A 28 0.63 13.32 -4.64
N GLY A 29 0.77 12.13 -5.20
CA GLY A 29 0.83 11.97 -6.64
C GLY A 29 0.60 10.56 -7.11
N GLY A 30 0.65 10.41 -8.42
CA GLY A 30 0.55 9.13 -9.09
C GLY A 30 1.22 9.16 -10.46
N ILE A 31 1.73 8.02 -10.84
CA ILE A 31 2.26 7.75 -12.17
C ILE A 31 1.31 6.78 -12.82
N GLU A 32 0.86 7.13 -14.00
CA GLU A 32 -0.10 6.35 -14.77
C GLU A 32 0.55 5.86 -16.06
N ARG A 33 0.06 4.72 -16.58
CA ARG A 33 0.50 4.09 -17.82
C ARG A 33 1.95 3.59 -17.78
N VAL A 34 2.40 3.11 -16.62
CA VAL A 34 3.71 2.44 -16.48
C VAL A 34 3.78 1.25 -17.44
N GLY A 35 4.85 1.16 -18.23
CA GLY A 35 5.03 0.15 -19.27
C GLY A 35 4.20 0.38 -20.55
N GLN A 36 3.64 1.56 -20.72
CA GLN A 36 2.79 1.92 -21.87
C GLN A 36 3.22 3.28 -22.44
N GLU A 37 2.87 3.53 -23.70
CA GLU A 37 3.09 4.85 -24.31
C GLU A 37 2.28 5.95 -23.62
N GLY A 38 2.88 7.14 -23.53
CA GLY A 38 2.26 8.32 -22.95
C GLY A 38 2.11 8.23 -21.42
N ALA A 39 3.07 7.63 -20.75
CA ALA A 39 3.15 7.65 -19.29
C ALA A 39 3.30 9.08 -18.77
N PHE A 40 2.70 9.36 -17.62
CA PHE A 40 2.77 10.66 -16.99
C PHE A 40 2.71 10.55 -15.47
N LEU A 41 3.37 11.50 -14.82
CA LEU A 41 3.23 11.75 -13.39
C LEU A 41 2.27 12.92 -13.18
N LYS A 42 1.32 12.76 -12.25
CA LYS A 42 0.53 13.85 -11.66
C LYS A 42 0.88 13.97 -10.19
N THR A 43 1.18 15.17 -9.75
CA THR A 43 1.47 15.42 -8.34
C THR A 43 0.85 16.72 -7.87
N THR A 44 0.64 16.83 -6.57
CA THR A 44 0.31 18.08 -5.89
C THR A 44 1.48 18.38 -4.97
N ASP A 45 2.08 19.55 -5.12
CA ASP A 45 3.20 19.99 -4.31
C ASP A 45 2.74 20.47 -2.91
N HIS A 46 3.70 20.92 -2.10
CA HIS A 46 3.45 21.43 -0.75
C HIS A 46 2.66 22.74 -0.71
N ASN A 47 2.56 23.47 -1.83
CA ASN A 47 1.76 24.69 -1.98
C ASN A 47 0.34 24.41 -2.47
N GLY A 48 0.03 23.14 -2.79
CA GLY A 48 -1.24 22.72 -3.36
C GLY A 48 -1.32 22.90 -4.89
N GLU A 49 -0.21 23.25 -5.55
CA GLU A 49 -0.15 23.36 -7.00
C GLU A 49 -0.10 21.98 -7.66
N LYS A 50 -0.85 21.82 -8.75
CA LYS A 50 -0.91 20.58 -9.50
C LYS A 50 0.07 20.63 -10.66
N LEU A 51 0.95 19.64 -10.71
CA LEU A 51 1.93 19.45 -11.76
C LEU A 51 1.63 18.14 -12.53
N GLN A 52 1.76 18.19 -13.83
CA GLN A 52 1.75 16.99 -14.68
C GLN A 52 3.02 16.97 -15.55
N LEU A 53 3.74 15.86 -15.50
CA LEU A 53 4.96 15.63 -16.28
C LEU A 53 4.77 14.38 -17.14
N ASN A 54 4.92 14.50 -18.46
CA ASN A 54 4.98 13.36 -19.37
C ASN A 54 6.42 12.89 -19.46
N PHE A 55 6.64 11.58 -19.39
CA PHE A 55 7.98 10.99 -19.47
C PHE A 55 7.87 9.53 -19.94
N ASP A 56 8.99 8.98 -20.38
CA ASP A 56 9.07 7.56 -20.70
C ASP A 56 9.23 6.74 -19.43
N CYS A 57 8.27 5.82 -19.20
CA CYS A 57 8.20 5.02 -17.99
C CYS A 57 8.04 3.53 -18.33
N PRO A 58 9.10 2.88 -18.84
CA PRO A 58 9.03 1.48 -19.27
C PRO A 58 8.80 0.51 -18.11
N THR A 59 9.28 0.82 -16.91
CA THR A 59 9.11 -0.03 -15.73
C THR A 59 8.77 0.78 -14.47
N HIS A 60 8.42 0.07 -13.41
CA HIS A 60 8.19 0.68 -12.09
C HIS A 60 9.45 1.38 -11.54
N THR A 61 10.64 0.96 -11.94
CA THR A 61 11.89 1.56 -11.47
C THR A 61 12.03 3.01 -11.96
N GLU A 62 11.77 3.28 -13.24
CA GLU A 62 11.76 4.64 -13.78
C GLU A 62 10.68 5.50 -13.12
N GLY A 63 9.49 4.90 -12.87
CA GLY A 63 8.43 5.59 -12.15
C GLY A 63 8.85 5.98 -10.73
N ILE A 64 9.45 5.08 -9.98
CA ILE A 64 9.95 5.37 -8.61
C ILE A 64 11.07 6.40 -8.63
N LYS A 65 12.00 6.36 -9.60
CA LYS A 65 13.02 7.41 -9.77
C LYS A 65 12.36 8.78 -9.99
N MET A 66 11.43 8.88 -10.95
CA MET A 66 10.70 10.12 -11.23
C MET A 66 9.94 10.64 -10.00
N MET A 67 9.36 9.75 -9.20
CA MET A 67 8.71 10.12 -7.94
C MET A 67 9.72 10.76 -6.96
N PHE A 68 10.88 10.15 -6.74
CA PHE A 68 11.90 10.69 -5.85
C PHE A 68 12.49 12.01 -6.39
N ASP A 69 12.76 12.11 -7.69
CA ASP A 69 13.23 13.33 -8.34
C ASP A 69 12.21 14.47 -8.16
N THR A 70 10.91 14.16 -8.25
CA THR A 70 9.84 15.14 -8.01
C THR A 70 9.77 15.55 -6.55
N LEU A 71 9.87 14.59 -5.61
CA LEU A 71 9.83 14.86 -4.17
C LEU A 71 11.00 15.73 -3.69
N THR A 72 12.17 15.63 -4.36
CA THR A 72 13.40 16.36 -4.01
C THR A 72 13.68 17.54 -4.95
N HIS A 73 12.75 17.87 -5.86
CA HIS A 73 12.96 18.92 -6.85
C HIS A 73 13.19 20.28 -6.17
N PRO A 74 14.21 21.08 -6.58
CA PRO A 74 14.59 22.32 -5.89
C PRO A 74 13.48 23.35 -5.75
N GLN A 75 12.53 23.42 -6.70
CA GLN A 75 11.45 24.43 -6.72
C GLN A 75 10.10 23.89 -6.24
N HIS A 76 9.81 22.59 -6.49
CA HIS A 76 8.50 22.01 -6.26
C HIS A 76 8.53 20.83 -5.28
N GLY A 77 9.74 20.43 -4.85
CA GLY A 77 9.92 19.29 -3.96
C GLY A 77 9.44 19.56 -2.54
N ALA A 78 8.91 18.54 -1.91
CA ALA A 78 8.45 18.58 -0.51
C ALA A 78 9.56 18.33 0.50
N ILE A 79 10.71 17.85 0.05
CA ILE A 79 11.90 17.51 0.86
C ILE A 79 13.16 17.93 0.13
N LYS A 80 14.25 18.10 0.86
CA LYS A 80 15.58 18.45 0.28
C LYS A 80 16.41 17.22 -0.07
N SER A 81 16.20 16.13 0.65
CA SER A 81 16.92 14.86 0.46
C SER A 81 16.00 13.70 0.72
N ILE A 82 16.22 12.58 0.02
CA ILE A 82 15.54 11.30 0.26
C ILE A 82 15.80 10.81 1.69
N ASP A 83 16.92 11.13 2.29
CA ASP A 83 17.28 10.75 3.66
C ASP A 83 16.36 11.34 4.74
N GLU A 84 15.53 12.32 4.38
CA GLU A 84 14.47 12.81 5.28
C GLU A 84 13.32 11.81 5.46
N ILE A 85 13.21 10.81 4.57
CA ILE A 85 12.17 9.78 4.62
C ILE A 85 12.64 8.65 5.54
N ALA A 86 11.99 8.52 6.67
CA ALA A 86 12.35 7.51 7.67
C ALA A 86 12.01 6.07 7.25
N ALA A 87 10.93 5.88 6.47
CA ALA A 87 10.53 4.58 5.93
C ALA A 87 9.53 4.71 4.78
N ALA A 88 9.42 3.64 3.97
CA ALA A 88 8.37 3.47 2.98
C ALA A 88 7.39 2.37 3.40
N GLY A 89 6.09 2.69 3.40
CA GLY A 89 5.00 1.74 3.60
C GLY A 89 4.40 1.31 2.26
N HIS A 90 4.34 0.01 2.01
CA HIS A 90 3.76 -0.57 0.80
C HIS A 90 2.43 -1.23 1.11
N ARG A 91 1.37 -0.87 0.36
CA ARG A 91 0.11 -1.58 0.42
C ARG A 91 0.25 -2.93 -0.29
N ILE A 92 -0.08 -3.99 0.43
CA ILE A 92 -0.10 -5.37 -0.05
C ILE A 92 -1.54 -5.90 0.06
N VAL A 93 -2.10 -6.40 -1.04
CA VAL A 93 -3.49 -6.87 -1.04
C VAL A 93 -3.64 -8.17 -0.26
N ALA A 94 -2.81 -9.16 -0.52
CA ALA A 94 -2.88 -10.43 0.18
C ALA A 94 -1.58 -10.75 0.91
N GLY A 95 -1.65 -10.82 2.23
CA GLY A 95 -0.53 -11.14 3.12
C GLY A 95 -0.49 -12.60 3.56
N GLY A 96 -1.43 -13.45 3.10
CA GLY A 96 -1.52 -14.81 3.62
C GLY A 96 -1.69 -14.80 5.14
N ARG A 97 -0.86 -15.53 5.86
CA ARG A 97 -0.95 -15.65 7.32
C ARG A 97 -0.46 -14.41 8.12
N PHE A 98 0.08 -13.37 7.46
CA PHE A 98 0.50 -12.17 8.16
C PHE A 98 -0.69 -11.39 8.72
N ALA A 99 -0.84 -11.41 10.05
CA ALA A 99 -1.93 -10.76 10.78
C ALA A 99 -1.67 -9.29 11.11
N GLU A 100 -0.47 -8.79 10.83
CA GLU A 100 -0.05 -7.40 11.10
C GLU A 100 0.96 -6.91 10.07
N SER A 101 1.17 -5.60 10.02
CA SER A 101 2.21 -4.99 9.18
C SER A 101 3.60 -5.49 9.59
N ARG A 102 4.50 -5.66 8.62
CA ARG A 102 5.85 -6.20 8.84
C ARG A 102 6.93 -5.35 8.21
N LEU A 103 8.01 -5.14 8.94
CA LEU A 103 9.26 -4.68 8.35
C LEU A 103 9.76 -5.75 7.36
N VAL A 104 10.13 -5.33 6.16
CA VAL A 104 10.60 -6.26 5.13
C VAL A 104 12.03 -6.66 5.43
N THR A 105 12.21 -7.92 5.83
CA THR A 105 13.50 -8.60 5.91
C THR A 105 13.59 -9.65 4.79
N PRO A 106 14.79 -10.15 4.45
CA PRO A 106 14.93 -11.22 3.44
C PRO A 106 14.03 -12.43 3.74
N ASP A 107 14.03 -12.93 4.97
CA ASP A 107 13.24 -14.10 5.37
C ASP A 107 11.73 -13.84 5.25
N MET A 108 11.27 -12.68 5.74
CA MET A 108 9.86 -12.27 5.63
C MET A 108 9.45 -12.15 4.15
N LEU A 109 10.31 -11.62 3.30
CA LEU A 109 10.03 -11.46 1.88
C LEU A 109 9.90 -12.82 1.17
N GLU A 110 10.81 -13.78 1.45
CA GLU A 110 10.71 -15.12 0.88
C GLU A 110 9.46 -15.84 1.38
N GLU A 111 9.12 -15.73 2.66
CA GLU A 111 7.88 -16.26 3.19
C GLU A 111 6.66 -15.65 2.48
N TRP A 112 6.60 -14.32 2.33
CA TRP A 112 5.47 -13.67 1.67
C TRP A 112 5.34 -14.06 0.19
N LYS A 113 6.43 -14.31 -0.50
CA LYS A 113 6.40 -14.78 -1.90
C LYS A 113 5.63 -16.09 -2.08
N THR A 114 5.52 -16.92 -1.05
CA THR A 114 4.70 -18.15 -1.10
C THR A 114 3.20 -17.86 -1.22
N PHE A 115 2.77 -16.63 -0.96
CA PHE A 115 1.37 -16.18 -1.05
C PHE A 115 1.06 -15.36 -2.31
N MET A 116 1.93 -15.37 -3.33
CA MET A 116 1.74 -14.60 -4.56
C MET A 116 0.42 -14.94 -5.25
N ASP A 117 0.06 -16.22 -5.29
CA ASP A 117 -1.12 -16.73 -5.99
C ASP A 117 -2.45 -16.38 -5.28
N LEU A 118 -2.41 -15.89 -4.04
CA LEU A 118 -3.62 -15.39 -3.35
C LEU A 118 -4.15 -14.10 -3.98
N ALA A 119 -3.30 -13.31 -4.64
CA ALA A 119 -3.70 -12.10 -5.34
C ALA A 119 -2.83 -11.87 -6.60
N PRO A 120 -2.97 -12.70 -7.66
CA PRO A 120 -2.05 -12.73 -8.79
C PRO A 120 -2.06 -11.44 -9.62
N LEU A 121 -3.11 -10.62 -9.54
CA LEU A 121 -3.18 -9.32 -10.19
C LEU A 121 -2.61 -8.17 -9.35
N HIS A 122 -2.36 -8.38 -8.05
CA HIS A 122 -1.98 -7.34 -7.10
C HIS A 122 -0.62 -7.58 -6.44
N ASN A 123 -0.33 -8.78 -5.97
CA ASN A 123 0.91 -9.06 -5.24
C ASN A 123 2.16 -8.92 -6.14
N PRO A 124 2.19 -9.43 -7.40
CA PRO A 124 3.35 -9.22 -8.26
C PRO A 124 3.67 -7.76 -8.57
N PRO A 125 2.70 -6.87 -8.91
CA PRO A 125 2.96 -5.44 -9.02
C PRO A 125 3.47 -4.79 -7.73
N ALA A 126 2.95 -5.18 -6.58
CA ALA A 126 3.43 -4.69 -5.29
C ALA A 126 4.90 -5.08 -5.03
N LEU A 127 5.28 -6.31 -5.37
CA LEU A 127 6.68 -6.76 -5.32
C LEU A 127 7.57 -5.96 -6.26
N LYS A 128 7.12 -5.68 -7.50
CA LYS A 128 7.86 -4.81 -8.43
C LYS A 128 8.08 -3.42 -7.84
N GLY A 129 7.04 -2.84 -7.21
CA GLY A 129 7.15 -1.55 -6.53
C GLY A 129 8.16 -1.55 -5.37
N TYR A 130 8.13 -2.56 -4.52
CA TYR A 130 9.11 -2.74 -3.46
C TYR A 130 10.54 -2.86 -4.02
N ASN A 131 10.75 -3.73 -5.02
CA ASN A 131 12.05 -3.91 -5.64
C ASN A 131 12.57 -2.61 -6.29
N ALA A 132 11.67 -1.82 -6.89
CA ALA A 132 12.02 -0.52 -7.48
C ALA A 132 12.47 0.49 -6.41
N VAL A 133 11.78 0.57 -5.26
CA VAL A 133 12.22 1.42 -4.13
C VAL A 133 13.57 0.95 -3.62
N LYS A 134 13.76 -0.36 -3.42
CA LYS A 134 15.01 -0.94 -2.94
C LYS A 134 16.19 -0.70 -3.89
N ALA A 135 15.94 -0.70 -5.21
CA ALA A 135 16.95 -0.42 -6.22
C ALA A 135 17.37 1.08 -6.25
N VAL A 136 16.47 2.00 -5.91
CA VAL A 136 16.74 3.44 -5.90
C VAL A 136 17.30 3.89 -4.54
N VAL A 137 16.79 3.36 -3.43
CA VAL A 137 17.17 3.74 -2.06
C VAL A 137 17.35 2.45 -1.23
N GLU A 138 18.53 1.86 -1.35
CA GLU A 138 18.83 0.54 -0.76
C GLU A 138 18.67 0.49 0.76
N HIS A 139 19.06 1.55 1.46
CA HIS A 139 19.06 1.60 2.93
C HIS A 139 17.71 1.97 3.56
N MET A 140 16.72 2.39 2.76
CA MET A 140 15.41 2.80 3.28
C MET A 140 14.66 1.61 3.90
N PRO A 141 14.22 1.70 5.16
CA PRO A 141 13.33 0.70 5.75
C PRO A 141 12.01 0.62 4.97
N ASN A 142 11.60 -0.61 4.62
CA ASN A 142 10.34 -0.86 3.93
C ASN A 142 9.41 -1.68 4.81
N VAL A 143 8.13 -1.31 4.85
CA VAL A 143 7.10 -1.98 5.64
C VAL A 143 5.98 -2.43 4.72
N PHE A 144 5.61 -3.71 4.80
CA PHE A 144 4.42 -4.23 4.12
C PHE A 144 3.19 -4.10 5.03
N VAL A 145 2.13 -3.54 4.46
CA VAL A 145 0.83 -3.35 5.11
C VAL A 145 -0.20 -4.16 4.35
N PHE A 146 -0.71 -5.22 4.98
CA PHE A 146 -1.56 -6.22 4.33
C PHE A 146 -3.04 -5.89 4.50
N ASP A 147 -3.79 -5.82 3.40
CA ASP A 147 -5.24 -5.61 3.44
C ASP A 147 -5.97 -6.78 4.12
N THR A 148 -5.43 -8.00 4.02
CA THR A 148 -6.00 -9.18 4.69
C THR A 148 -5.75 -9.22 6.19
N SER A 149 -4.83 -8.42 6.74
CA SER A 149 -4.45 -8.50 8.17
C SER A 149 -5.59 -8.13 9.12
N PHE A 150 -6.43 -7.16 8.76
CA PHE A 150 -7.57 -6.74 9.58
C PHE A 150 -8.60 -7.86 9.80
N HIS A 151 -8.71 -8.78 8.85
CA HIS A 151 -9.70 -9.86 8.84
C HIS A 151 -9.20 -11.17 9.47
N GLN A 152 -7.97 -11.19 10.00
CA GLN A 152 -7.39 -12.42 10.58
C GLN A 152 -8.06 -12.84 11.91
N THR A 153 -8.85 -11.96 12.51
CA THR A 153 -9.65 -12.28 13.71
C THR A 153 -10.96 -13.00 13.41
N MET A 154 -11.31 -13.20 12.12
CA MET A 154 -12.51 -13.99 11.76
C MET A 154 -12.40 -15.41 12.32
N PRO A 155 -13.46 -15.93 12.98
CA PRO A 155 -13.49 -17.32 13.46
C PRO A 155 -13.62 -18.30 12.29
N ALA A 156 -13.22 -19.56 12.50
CA ALA A 156 -13.17 -20.59 11.47
C ALA A 156 -14.50 -20.75 10.69
N HIS A 157 -15.63 -20.73 11.39
CA HIS A 157 -16.94 -20.83 10.76
C HIS A 157 -17.31 -19.63 9.85
N ALA A 158 -16.60 -18.50 9.96
CA ALA A 158 -16.82 -17.32 9.13
C ALA A 158 -15.86 -17.26 7.93
N TYR A 159 -14.68 -17.83 8.03
CA TYR A 159 -13.72 -17.81 6.93
C TYR A 159 -13.66 -19.09 6.10
N MET A 160 -14.00 -20.25 6.65
CA MET A 160 -14.01 -21.51 5.90
C MET A 160 -15.21 -21.60 4.95
N TYR A 161 -14.95 -22.08 3.74
CA TYR A 161 -16.01 -22.43 2.80
C TYR A 161 -16.50 -23.87 3.02
N ALA A 162 -17.74 -24.15 2.68
CA ALA A 162 -18.34 -25.49 2.73
C ALA A 162 -17.87 -26.36 1.53
N VAL A 163 -16.57 -26.59 1.45
CA VAL A 163 -15.89 -27.43 0.45
C VAL A 163 -14.99 -28.43 1.17
N PRO A 164 -14.48 -29.49 0.50
CA PRO A 164 -13.57 -30.45 1.16
C PRO A 164 -12.42 -29.74 1.87
N TYR A 165 -12.15 -30.16 3.11
CA TYR A 165 -11.25 -29.46 4.03
C TYR A 165 -9.79 -29.37 3.54
N HIS A 166 -9.33 -30.34 2.73
CA HIS A 166 -7.99 -30.30 2.13
C HIS A 166 -7.73 -29.06 1.26
N TYR A 167 -8.77 -28.48 0.65
CA TYR A 167 -8.59 -27.21 -0.09
C TYR A 167 -8.17 -26.05 0.83
N TYR A 168 -8.64 -26.04 2.06
CA TYR A 168 -8.18 -25.08 3.05
C TYR A 168 -6.74 -25.39 3.50
N GLU A 169 -6.44 -26.65 3.84
CA GLU A 169 -5.13 -27.02 4.39
C GLU A 169 -4.00 -26.94 3.37
N GLU A 170 -4.22 -27.42 2.15
CA GLU A 170 -3.19 -27.53 1.12
C GLU A 170 -3.11 -26.33 0.20
N MET A 171 -4.24 -25.68 -0.06
CA MET A 171 -4.34 -24.59 -1.07
C MET A 171 -4.72 -23.23 -0.47
N ASN A 172 -4.87 -23.12 0.84
CA ASN A 172 -5.28 -21.88 1.52
C ASN A 172 -6.61 -21.29 1.01
N ILE A 173 -7.54 -22.13 0.53
CA ILE A 173 -8.84 -21.70 0.02
C ILE A 173 -9.75 -21.38 1.22
N ARG A 174 -9.89 -20.08 1.46
CA ARG A 174 -10.70 -19.50 2.53
C ARG A 174 -11.14 -18.09 2.18
N ARG A 175 -12.04 -17.50 2.96
CA ARG A 175 -12.29 -16.06 2.95
C ARG A 175 -11.12 -15.34 3.62
N TRP A 176 -10.43 -14.50 2.88
CA TRP A 176 -9.33 -13.68 3.38
C TRP A 176 -9.78 -12.28 3.80
N GLY A 177 -10.90 -11.80 3.25
CA GLY A 177 -11.34 -10.42 3.35
C GLY A 177 -10.60 -9.50 2.37
N ALA A 178 -11.12 -8.30 2.20
CA ALA A 178 -10.55 -7.31 1.28
C ALA A 178 -10.57 -5.91 1.91
N HIS A 179 -9.72 -5.00 1.39
CA HIS A 179 -9.65 -3.59 1.80
C HIS A 179 -9.51 -3.37 3.32
N GLY A 180 -8.92 -4.33 4.04
CA GLY A 180 -8.86 -4.31 5.50
C GLY A 180 -8.14 -3.10 6.07
N THR A 181 -7.12 -2.57 5.38
CA THR A 181 -6.46 -1.31 5.76
C THR A 181 -7.46 -0.15 5.79
N SER A 182 -8.37 -0.08 4.81
CA SER A 182 -9.44 0.92 4.75
C SER A 182 -10.47 0.70 5.86
N HIS A 183 -10.99 -0.52 6.01
CA HIS A 183 -11.97 -0.85 7.05
C HIS A 183 -11.45 -0.53 8.44
N ARG A 184 -10.22 -0.92 8.76
CA ARG A 184 -9.56 -0.60 10.04
C ARG A 184 -9.43 0.90 10.26
N PHE A 185 -9.00 1.64 9.24
CA PHE A 185 -8.85 3.09 9.34
C PHE A 185 -10.18 3.78 9.60
N VAL A 186 -11.22 3.47 8.82
CA VAL A 186 -12.56 4.08 8.96
C VAL A 186 -13.17 3.75 10.32
N THR A 187 -13.09 2.49 10.76
CA THR A 187 -13.56 2.06 12.09
C THR A 187 -12.90 2.86 13.20
N ASN A 188 -11.57 2.90 13.22
CA ASN A 188 -10.85 3.64 14.25
C ASN A 188 -11.13 5.15 14.18
N ARG A 189 -11.28 5.71 12.97
CA ARG A 189 -11.52 7.13 12.78
C ARG A 189 -12.90 7.54 13.27
N VAL A 190 -13.96 6.78 12.96
CA VAL A 190 -15.30 7.11 13.45
C VAL A 190 -15.39 6.98 14.97
N CYS A 191 -14.79 5.95 15.55
CA CYS A 191 -14.75 5.79 17.01
C CYS A 191 -14.01 6.95 17.70
N HIS A 192 -12.88 7.37 17.14
CA HIS A 192 -12.15 8.54 17.62
C HIS A 192 -13.00 9.83 17.56
N LEU A 193 -13.74 10.05 16.47
CA LEU A 193 -14.61 11.22 16.31
C LEU A 193 -15.79 11.22 17.29
N LEU A 194 -16.31 10.03 17.61
CA LEU A 194 -17.41 9.86 18.56
C LEU A 194 -16.94 9.79 20.03
N GLY A 195 -15.65 9.71 20.29
CA GLY A 195 -15.09 9.55 21.63
C GLY A 195 -15.40 8.18 22.27
N VAL A 196 -15.55 7.13 21.46
CA VAL A 196 -15.90 5.78 21.90
C VAL A 196 -14.78 4.79 21.54
N LYS A 197 -14.78 3.62 22.17
CA LYS A 197 -13.83 2.54 21.86
C LYS A 197 -14.39 1.63 20.77
N PRO A 198 -13.58 1.19 19.78
CA PRO A 198 -14.03 0.31 18.71
C PRO A 198 -14.64 -1.01 19.23
N GLU A 199 -14.08 -1.61 20.28
CA GLU A 199 -14.52 -2.87 20.86
C GLU A 199 -15.90 -2.81 21.51
N ASP A 200 -16.39 -1.63 21.85
CA ASP A 200 -17.71 -1.40 22.45
C ASP A 200 -18.77 -1.09 21.38
N GLN A 201 -18.41 -1.08 20.10
CA GLN A 201 -19.28 -0.64 19.03
C GLN A 201 -19.60 -1.76 18.04
N LYS A 202 -20.79 -1.67 17.44
CA LYS A 202 -21.20 -2.47 16.28
C LYS A 202 -21.17 -1.56 15.05
N ILE A 203 -20.17 -1.73 14.19
CA ILE A 203 -19.91 -0.83 13.07
C ILE A 203 -19.98 -1.60 11.76
N ILE A 204 -20.69 -1.05 10.79
CA ILE A 204 -20.67 -1.50 9.40
C ILE A 204 -19.89 -0.46 8.61
N THR A 205 -18.83 -0.89 7.94
CA THR A 205 -18.02 -0.03 7.06
C THR A 205 -18.16 -0.48 5.62
N CYS A 206 -18.30 0.50 4.71
CA CYS A 206 -18.43 0.25 3.28
C CYS A 206 -17.22 0.89 2.57
N HIS A 207 -16.41 0.08 1.90
CA HIS A 207 -15.39 0.54 0.96
C HIS A 207 -15.96 0.38 -0.44
N ILE A 208 -16.25 1.50 -1.10
CA ILE A 208 -16.89 1.52 -2.43
C ILE A 208 -15.98 2.27 -3.39
N GLY A 209 -15.51 1.58 -4.42
CA GLY A 209 -14.64 2.11 -5.46
C GLY A 209 -14.75 1.24 -6.72
N ASN A 210 -13.64 1.06 -7.42
CA ASN A 210 -13.58 0.11 -8.55
C ASN A 210 -13.82 -1.34 -8.09
N GLY A 211 -13.34 -1.68 -6.88
CA GLY A 211 -13.77 -2.83 -6.10
C GLY A 211 -14.61 -2.37 -4.91
N ALA A 212 -15.47 -3.23 -4.38
CA ALA A 212 -16.31 -2.94 -3.25
C ALA A 212 -16.25 -4.06 -2.19
N SER A 213 -16.32 -3.68 -0.91
CA SER A 213 -16.47 -4.60 0.23
C SER A 213 -17.19 -3.93 1.39
N VAL A 214 -17.87 -4.75 2.19
CA VAL A 214 -18.60 -4.35 3.40
C VAL A 214 -18.15 -5.23 4.56
#